data_30c3cd82f6a9e67081bb398a9e1892f2
#
_entry.id   30c3cd82f6a9e67081bb398a9e1892f2
#
_cell.length_a   1.000
_cell.length_b   1.000
_cell.length_c   1.000
_cell.angle_alpha   90.00
_cell.angle_beta   90.00
_cell.angle_gamma   90.00
#
_symmetry.space_group_name_H-M   'P 1'
#
loop_
_entity.id
_entity.type
_entity.pdbx_description
1 polymer ?
#
loop_
_entity_poly.entity_id
_entity_poly.type
_entity_poly.pdbx_seq_one_letter_code
_entity_poly.pdbx_strand_id
1 'polypeptide(L)'
;HERLVGSEMCIRDRPREDFWRLCMPLFSGMTIALACYVILPTGLNLRPCYVPGTDIFARAVRFLYSTDTPINVCPSIHVFNSVTLMLAYYRSAIFDAPRRRWMRPAAMMLCVSISLSTILLKQHSVIDVVFGLLLALLLDQAATVLQRSPVQRRERRVPERL
;
A
#
# COMPACT_ATOMS: atom_id res chain seq x y z
N HIS A 1 -8.31 4.52 -40.11
CA HIS A 1 -7.01 4.05 -39.57
C HIS A 1 -6.45 4.94 -38.46
N GLU A 2 -6.53 6.25 -38.56
CA GLU A 2 -6.00 7.19 -37.54
C GLU A 2 -6.74 7.12 -36.20
N ARG A 3 -8.03 6.79 -36.18
CA ARG A 3 -8.81 6.61 -34.93
C ARG A 3 -8.43 5.35 -34.16
N LEU A 4 -8.01 4.29 -34.84
CA LEU A 4 -7.58 3.03 -34.22
C LEU A 4 -6.19 3.17 -33.59
N VAL A 5 -5.25 3.86 -34.25
CA VAL A 5 -3.90 4.08 -33.72
C VAL A 5 -3.91 4.91 -32.42
N GLY A 6 -4.75 5.94 -32.33
CA GLY A 6 -4.90 6.74 -31.10
C GLY A 6 -5.47 5.96 -29.91
N SER A 7 -6.41 5.04 -30.15
CA SER A 7 -7.01 4.22 -29.08
C SER A 7 -6.07 3.12 -28.59
N GLU A 8 -5.27 2.52 -29.45
CA GLU A 8 -4.30 1.50 -29.07
C GLU A 8 -3.13 2.08 -28.29
N MET A 9 -2.63 3.28 -28.64
CA MET A 9 -1.62 4.00 -27.88
C MET A 9 -2.11 4.35 -26.47
N CYS A 10 -3.34 4.82 -26.31
CA CYS A 10 -3.94 5.11 -25.00
C CYS A 10 -4.10 3.85 -24.13
N ILE A 11 -4.34 2.69 -24.72
CA ILE A 11 -4.50 1.42 -23.99
C ILE A 11 -3.13 0.88 -23.57
N ARG A 12 -2.09 1.08 -24.36
CA ARG A 12 -0.73 0.59 -24.10
C ARG A 12 0.00 1.34 -22.99
N ASP A 13 -0.26 2.63 -22.83
CA ASP A 13 0.38 3.47 -21.79
C ASP A 13 -0.27 3.31 -20.40
N ARG A 14 -1.54 2.94 -20.30
CA ARG A 14 -2.26 2.76 -19.04
C ARG A 14 -1.61 1.78 -18.05
N PRO A 15 -1.15 0.58 -18.46
CA PRO A 15 -0.49 -0.33 -17.54
C PRO A 15 0.80 0.24 -16.93
N ARG A 16 1.54 1.04 -17.69
CA ARG A 16 2.75 1.71 -17.23
C ARG A 16 2.44 2.82 -16.22
N GLU A 17 1.38 3.59 -16.46
CA GLU A 17 0.92 4.61 -15.52
C GLU A 17 0.43 4.00 -14.21
N ASP A 18 -0.36 2.95 -14.27
CA ASP A 18 -0.86 2.25 -13.10
C ASP A 18 0.27 1.62 -12.29
N PHE A 19 1.30 1.08 -12.96
CA PHE A 19 2.51 0.58 -12.32
C PHE A 19 3.23 1.69 -11.54
N TRP A 20 3.49 2.84 -12.13
CA TRP A 20 4.17 3.94 -11.45
C TRP A 20 3.31 4.56 -10.34
N ARG A 21 1.98 4.58 -10.51
CA ARG A 21 1.04 5.00 -9.47
C ARG A 21 1.11 4.14 -8.22
N LEU A 22 1.41 2.87 -8.37
CA LEU A 22 1.63 1.97 -7.24
C LEU A 22 3.05 2.10 -6.70
N CYS A 23 4.05 2.02 -7.55
CA CYS A 23 5.44 1.92 -7.13
C CYS A 23 5.96 3.19 -6.44
N MET A 24 5.61 4.39 -6.95
CA MET A 24 6.11 5.64 -6.36
C MET A 24 5.65 5.83 -4.91
N PRO A 25 4.35 5.78 -4.57
CA PRO A 25 3.94 5.90 -3.18
C PRO A 25 4.43 4.73 -2.32
N LEU A 26 4.47 3.51 -2.86
CA LEU A 26 4.92 2.33 -2.13
C LEU A 26 6.38 2.46 -1.69
N PHE A 27 7.30 2.72 -2.62
CA PHE A 27 8.73 2.83 -2.30
C PHE A 27 9.05 4.08 -1.48
N SER A 28 8.45 5.23 -1.81
CA SER A 28 8.67 6.45 -1.03
C SER A 28 8.16 6.30 0.41
N GLY A 29 6.99 5.70 0.61
CA GLY A 29 6.45 5.48 1.94
C GLY A 29 7.23 4.45 2.75
N MET A 30 7.71 3.39 2.12
CA MET A 30 8.62 2.44 2.79
C MET A 30 9.92 3.13 3.22
N THR A 31 10.49 3.99 2.37
CA THR A 31 11.70 4.75 2.71
C THR A 31 11.44 5.71 3.87
N ILE A 32 10.30 6.41 3.87
CA ILE A 32 9.91 7.30 4.97
C ILE A 32 9.71 6.51 6.27
N ALA A 33 9.01 5.37 6.22
CA ALA A 33 8.79 4.53 7.39
C ALA A 33 10.12 4.03 7.99
N LEU A 34 11.05 3.56 7.14
CA LEU A 34 12.38 3.13 7.58
C LEU A 34 13.18 4.30 8.16
N ALA A 35 13.12 5.48 7.57
CA ALA A 35 13.74 6.68 8.12
C ALA A 35 13.16 7.03 9.50
N CYS A 36 11.84 6.95 9.66
CA CYS A 36 11.18 7.14 10.96
C CYS A 36 11.69 6.14 12.01
N TYR A 37 11.87 4.87 11.64
CA TYR A 37 12.37 3.84 12.55
C TYR A 37 13.81 4.09 13.03
N VAL A 38 14.63 4.68 12.17
CA VAL A 38 16.03 5.04 12.54
C VAL A 38 16.07 6.28 13.43
N ILE A 39 15.25 7.30 13.11
CA ILE A 39 15.28 8.60 13.81
C ILE A 39 14.48 8.55 15.12
N LEU A 40 13.36 7.84 15.13
CA LEU A 40 12.42 7.74 16.24
C LEU A 40 12.14 6.26 16.54
N PRO A 41 13.08 5.54 17.14
CA PRO A 41 12.85 4.14 17.48
C PRO A 41 11.68 4.04 18.47
N THR A 42 10.59 3.41 18.03
CA THR A 42 9.38 3.21 18.83
C THR A 42 9.29 1.76 19.27
N GLY A 43 8.90 1.52 20.51
CA GLY A 43 8.68 0.19 21.06
C GLY A 43 7.23 0.01 21.51
N LEU A 44 6.73 -1.21 21.43
CA LEU A 44 5.38 -1.58 21.85
C LEU A 44 5.44 -2.64 22.96
N ASN A 45 4.94 -2.31 24.13
CA ASN A 45 4.89 -3.24 25.27
C ASN A 45 3.44 -3.73 25.53
N LEU A 46 2.73 -4.14 24.48
CA LEU A 46 1.35 -4.64 24.58
C LEU A 46 1.26 -6.17 24.50
N ARG A 47 2.35 -6.85 24.12
CA ARG A 47 2.35 -8.31 23.94
C ARG A 47 2.34 -8.99 25.30
N PRO A 48 1.52 -10.03 25.50
CA PRO A 48 1.59 -10.82 26.72
C PRO A 48 2.91 -11.60 26.77
N CYS A 49 3.50 -11.72 27.97
CA CYS A 49 4.73 -12.49 28.18
C CYS A 49 4.57 -13.98 27.89
N TYR A 50 3.34 -14.49 27.92
CA TYR A 50 3.01 -15.88 27.64
C TYR A 50 1.71 -15.99 26.85
N VAL A 51 1.72 -16.81 25.81
CA VAL A 51 0.53 -17.17 25.03
C VAL A 51 0.09 -18.57 25.48
N PRO A 52 -1.03 -18.70 26.22
CA PRO A 52 -1.53 -19.99 26.68
C PRO A 52 -2.08 -20.81 25.52
N GLY A 53 -2.12 -22.13 25.68
CA GLY A 53 -2.65 -23.06 24.72
C GLY A 53 -1.58 -23.82 23.92
N THR A 54 -1.97 -25.01 23.43
CA THR A 54 -1.11 -25.90 22.62
C THR A 54 -1.67 -26.10 21.22
N ASP A 55 -2.80 -25.48 20.94
CA ASP A 55 -3.49 -25.52 19.66
C ASP A 55 -2.69 -24.83 18.53
N ILE A 56 -3.08 -25.09 17.30
CA ILE A 56 -2.39 -24.58 16.11
C ILE A 56 -2.36 -23.05 16.09
N PHE A 57 -3.39 -22.38 16.58
CA PHE A 57 -3.47 -20.92 16.63
C PHE A 57 -2.48 -20.32 17.64
N ALA A 58 -2.39 -20.89 18.84
CA ALA A 58 -1.44 -20.46 19.85
C ALA A 58 0.01 -20.67 19.37
N ARG A 59 0.27 -21.75 18.63
CA ARG A 59 1.60 -21.99 18.01
C ARG A 59 1.90 -20.96 16.94
N ALA A 60 0.93 -20.60 16.08
CA ALA A 60 1.09 -19.58 15.05
C ALA A 60 1.36 -18.19 15.66
N VAL A 61 0.64 -17.81 16.72
CA VAL A 61 0.86 -16.54 17.42
C VAL A 61 2.24 -16.50 18.07
N ARG A 62 2.67 -17.58 18.72
CA ARG A 62 4.04 -17.66 19.29
C ARG A 62 5.11 -17.54 18.22
N PHE A 63 4.93 -18.21 17.07
CA PHE A 63 5.85 -18.08 15.95
C PHE A 63 5.89 -16.65 15.41
N LEU A 64 4.75 -16.00 15.26
CA LEU A 64 4.67 -14.58 14.87
C LEU A 64 5.43 -13.67 15.86
N TYR A 65 5.22 -13.86 17.16
CA TYR A 65 5.89 -13.06 18.19
C TYR A 65 7.40 -13.31 18.27
N SER A 66 7.87 -14.50 17.88
CA SER A 66 9.30 -14.79 17.83
C SER A 66 9.98 -14.21 16.59
N THR A 67 9.25 -14.04 15.50
CA THR A 67 9.79 -13.53 14.23
C THR A 67 9.71 -12.01 14.15
N ASP A 68 8.62 -11.44 14.63
CA ASP A 68 8.34 -10.01 14.56
C ASP A 68 8.67 -9.34 15.90
N THR A 69 9.69 -8.50 15.91
CA THR A 69 10.14 -7.80 17.13
C THR A 69 9.21 -6.63 17.46
N PRO A 70 8.93 -6.35 18.77
CA PRO A 70 8.04 -5.26 19.18
C PRO A 70 8.73 -3.88 19.17
N ILE A 71 9.66 -3.68 18.25
CA ILE A 71 10.41 -2.42 18.07
C ILE A 71 10.19 -1.89 16.68
N ASN A 72 10.29 -0.56 16.51
CA ASN A 72 10.08 0.12 15.22
C ASN A 72 8.67 -0.11 14.66
N VAL A 73 7.67 0.21 15.47
CA VAL A 73 6.27 -0.10 15.18
C VAL A 73 5.51 1.04 14.50
N CYS A 74 5.96 2.29 14.59
CA CYS A 74 5.29 3.46 14.05
C CYS A 74 6.11 4.12 12.92
N PRO A 75 5.51 4.38 11.74
CA PRO A 75 4.16 4.02 11.28
C PRO A 75 4.04 2.52 10.89
N SER A 76 2.82 1.98 10.95
CA SER A 76 2.60 0.57 10.57
C SER A 76 2.79 0.34 9.06
N ILE A 77 3.85 -0.38 8.71
CA ILE A 77 4.14 -0.78 7.32
C ILE A 77 3.05 -1.72 6.76
N HIS A 78 2.50 -2.59 7.59
CA HIS A 78 1.43 -3.51 7.19
C HIS A 78 0.18 -2.76 6.72
N VAL A 79 -0.23 -1.76 7.49
CA VAL A 79 -1.39 -0.92 7.14
C VAL A 79 -1.05 -0.04 5.94
N PHE A 80 0.10 0.61 5.94
CA PHE A 80 0.56 1.45 4.84
C PHE A 80 0.54 0.69 3.50
N ASN A 81 1.18 -0.47 3.42
CA ASN A 81 1.24 -1.27 2.20
C ASN A 81 -0.14 -1.77 1.77
N SER A 82 -0.97 -2.23 2.71
CA SER A 82 -2.30 -2.75 2.42
C SER A 82 -3.22 -1.66 1.85
N VAL A 83 -3.17 -0.45 2.44
CA VAL A 83 -3.95 0.70 1.97
C VAL A 83 -3.46 1.17 0.60
N THR A 84 -2.14 1.26 0.40
CA THR A 84 -1.56 1.67 -0.89
C THR A 84 -1.96 0.71 -2.00
N LEU A 85 -1.89 -0.59 -1.77
CA LEU A 85 -2.36 -1.60 -2.71
C LEU A 85 -3.87 -1.48 -2.98
N MET A 86 -4.69 -1.36 -1.93
CA MET A 86 -6.13 -1.18 -2.07
C MET A 86 -6.46 0.04 -2.95
N LEU A 87 -5.84 1.19 -2.70
CA LEU A 87 -6.04 2.40 -3.50
C LEU A 87 -5.63 2.21 -4.96
N ALA A 88 -4.55 1.48 -5.24
CA ALA A 88 -4.15 1.14 -6.60
C ALA A 88 -5.20 0.30 -7.31
N TYR A 89 -5.80 -0.70 -6.65
CA TYR A 89 -6.90 -1.48 -7.22
C TYR A 89 -8.12 -0.63 -7.54
N TYR A 90 -8.48 0.31 -6.66
CA TYR A 90 -9.64 1.19 -6.88
C TYR A 90 -9.41 2.19 -8.02
N ARG A 91 -8.20 2.66 -8.23
CA ARG A 91 -7.87 3.67 -9.25
C ARG A 91 -7.56 3.10 -10.62
N SER A 92 -7.12 1.85 -10.70
CA SER A 92 -6.78 1.24 -11.97
C SER A 92 -8.02 0.86 -12.77
N ALA A 93 -8.07 1.33 -14.02
CA ALA A 93 -9.12 0.98 -14.98
C ALA A 93 -9.10 -0.51 -15.39
N ILE A 94 -8.00 -1.22 -15.13
CA ILE A 94 -7.89 -2.66 -15.42
C ILE A 94 -8.96 -3.46 -14.65
N PHE A 95 -9.36 -2.96 -13.48
CA PHE A 95 -10.37 -3.60 -12.61
C PHE A 95 -11.80 -3.11 -12.87
N ASP A 96 -12.05 -2.29 -13.91
CA ASP A 96 -13.40 -1.92 -14.35
C ASP A 96 -14.08 -3.03 -15.14
N ALA A 97 -13.30 -3.93 -15.74
CA ALA A 97 -13.82 -5.06 -16.49
C ALA A 97 -14.72 -5.96 -15.61
N PRO A 98 -15.88 -6.43 -16.10
CA PRO A 98 -16.85 -7.20 -15.32
C PRO A 98 -16.23 -8.42 -14.63
N ARG A 99 -15.28 -9.08 -15.30
CA ARG A 99 -14.58 -10.28 -14.79
C ARG A 99 -13.64 -9.97 -13.63
N ARG A 100 -13.17 -8.73 -13.46
CA ARG A 100 -12.17 -8.32 -12.45
C ARG A 100 -12.75 -7.40 -11.37
N ARG A 101 -13.99 -6.99 -11.52
CA ARG A 101 -14.64 -6.01 -10.65
C ARG A 101 -14.71 -6.44 -9.19
N TRP A 102 -14.82 -7.75 -8.95
CA TRP A 102 -14.83 -8.33 -7.61
C TRP A 102 -13.49 -8.15 -6.85
N MET A 103 -12.39 -7.89 -7.55
CA MET A 103 -11.07 -7.70 -6.93
C MET A 103 -10.99 -6.43 -6.08
N ARG A 104 -11.78 -5.40 -6.38
CA ARG A 104 -11.85 -4.18 -5.58
C ARG A 104 -12.41 -4.43 -4.17
N PRO A 105 -13.61 -4.97 -4.00
CA PRO A 105 -14.11 -5.29 -2.67
C PRO A 105 -13.24 -6.34 -1.96
N ALA A 106 -12.68 -7.29 -2.68
CA ALA A 106 -11.73 -8.25 -2.10
C ALA A 106 -10.47 -7.57 -1.55
N ALA A 107 -9.88 -6.63 -2.28
CA ALA A 107 -8.74 -5.83 -1.81
C ALA A 107 -9.09 -5.00 -0.57
N MET A 108 -10.29 -4.43 -0.53
CA MET A 108 -10.78 -3.68 0.62
C MET A 108 -10.95 -4.60 1.85
N MET A 109 -11.61 -5.74 1.68
CA MET A 109 -11.78 -6.72 2.76
C MET A 109 -10.43 -7.20 3.30
N LEU A 110 -9.49 -7.49 2.41
CA LEU A 110 -8.14 -7.90 2.79
C LEU A 110 -7.42 -6.79 3.55
N CYS A 111 -7.48 -5.54 3.08
CA CYS A 111 -6.88 -4.39 3.75
C CYS A 111 -7.43 -4.21 5.18
N VAL A 112 -8.76 -4.28 5.35
CA VAL A 112 -9.41 -4.19 6.66
C VAL A 112 -9.01 -5.36 7.55
N SER A 113 -9.00 -6.58 7.02
CA SER A 113 -8.59 -7.79 7.76
C SER A 113 -7.15 -7.71 8.24
N ILE A 114 -6.22 -7.26 7.39
CA ILE A 114 -4.82 -7.07 7.77
C ILE A 114 -4.71 -6.00 8.86
N SER A 115 -5.33 -4.85 8.68
CA SER A 115 -5.28 -3.75 9.67
C SER A 115 -5.87 -4.18 11.02
N LEU A 116 -6.97 -4.91 11.01
CA LEU A 116 -7.59 -5.41 12.22
C LEU A 116 -6.72 -6.48 12.90
N SER A 117 -6.14 -7.40 12.11
CA SER A 117 -5.27 -8.45 12.65
C SER A 117 -4.03 -7.89 13.33
N THR A 118 -3.42 -6.81 12.82
CA THR A 118 -2.26 -6.18 13.45
C THR A 118 -2.58 -5.61 14.83
N ILE A 119 -3.79 -5.09 15.04
CA ILE A 119 -4.26 -4.60 16.34
C ILE A 119 -4.59 -5.77 17.29
N LEU A 120 -5.34 -6.77 16.79
CA LEU A 120 -5.75 -7.93 17.60
C LEU A 120 -4.56 -8.77 18.05
N LEU A 121 -3.57 -8.93 17.18
CA LEU A 121 -2.31 -9.63 17.49
C LEU A 121 -1.33 -8.74 18.28
N LYS A 122 -1.74 -7.53 18.68
CA LYS A 122 -0.88 -6.59 19.44
C LYS A 122 0.49 -6.36 18.81
N GLN A 123 0.55 -6.37 17.48
CA GLN A 123 1.74 -6.02 16.72
C GLN A 123 1.90 -4.50 16.59
N HIS A 124 0.76 -3.79 16.48
CA HIS A 124 0.70 -2.35 16.37
C HIS A 124 -0.35 -1.76 17.32
N SER A 125 -0.11 -0.55 17.77
CA SER A 125 -1.12 0.26 18.45
C SER A 125 -2.08 0.90 17.43
N VAL A 126 -3.22 1.38 17.90
CA VAL A 126 -4.16 2.13 17.04
C VAL A 126 -3.49 3.36 16.44
N ILE A 127 -2.57 3.99 17.18
CA ILE A 127 -1.82 5.18 16.73
C ILE A 127 -0.96 4.82 15.52
N ASP A 128 -0.25 3.69 15.56
CA ASP A 128 0.61 3.25 14.46
C ASP A 128 -0.19 2.95 13.19
N VAL A 129 -1.39 2.39 13.36
CA VAL A 129 -2.35 2.15 12.28
C VAL A 129 -2.81 3.46 11.64
N VAL A 130 -3.16 4.46 12.46
CA VAL A 130 -3.58 5.78 11.98
C VAL A 130 -2.45 6.46 11.21
N PHE A 131 -1.21 6.43 11.73
CA PHE A 131 -0.06 7.00 11.02
C PHE A 131 0.24 6.27 9.71
N GLY A 132 0.15 4.94 9.67
CA GLY A 132 0.29 4.16 8.44
C GLY A 132 -0.78 4.50 7.39
N LEU A 133 -2.04 4.66 7.82
CA LEU A 133 -3.15 5.08 6.96
C LEU A 133 -2.92 6.50 6.42
N LEU A 134 -2.59 7.46 7.28
CA LEU A 134 -2.34 8.84 6.87
C LEU A 134 -1.18 8.93 5.88
N LEU A 135 -0.10 8.23 6.12
CA LEU A 135 1.05 8.18 5.22
C LEU A 135 0.64 7.65 3.83
N ALA A 136 -0.15 6.58 3.78
CA ALA A 136 -0.65 6.02 2.51
C ALA A 136 -1.52 7.02 1.75
N LEU A 137 -2.45 7.68 2.42
CA LEU A 137 -3.35 8.66 1.81
C LEU A 137 -2.59 9.90 1.31
N LEU A 138 -1.64 10.41 2.09
CA LEU A 138 -0.83 11.59 1.72
C LEU A 138 0.02 11.31 0.48
N LEU A 139 0.70 10.15 0.45
CA LEU A 139 1.55 9.80 -0.69
C LEU A 139 0.74 9.47 -1.94
N ASP A 140 -0.43 8.86 -1.79
CA ASP A 140 -1.34 8.62 -2.89
C ASP A 140 -1.89 9.92 -3.49
N GLN A 141 -2.24 10.91 -2.66
CA GLN A 141 -2.62 12.24 -3.11
C GLN A 141 -1.46 12.95 -3.80
N ALA A 142 -0.27 12.93 -3.20
CA ALA A 142 0.93 13.52 -3.80
C ALA A 142 1.24 12.92 -5.18
N ALA A 143 1.21 11.58 -5.31
CA ALA A 143 1.39 10.89 -6.58
C ALA A 143 0.34 11.29 -7.62
N THR A 144 -0.91 11.47 -7.19
CA THR A 144 -2.01 11.89 -8.06
C THR A 144 -1.81 13.32 -8.57
N VAL A 145 -1.38 14.25 -7.70
CA VAL A 145 -1.11 15.64 -8.06
C VAL A 145 0.07 15.75 -9.02
N LEU A 146 1.17 15.04 -8.72
CA LEU A 146 2.36 15.01 -9.58
C LEU A 146 2.06 14.52 -10.99
N GLN A 147 1.24 13.47 -11.12
CA GLN A 147 0.84 12.93 -12.43
C GLN A 147 -0.12 13.83 -13.21
N ARG A 148 -0.84 14.72 -12.53
CA ARG A 148 -1.72 15.72 -13.16
C ARG A 148 -0.97 16.96 -13.60
N SER A 149 0.29 17.14 -13.21
CA SER A 149 1.06 18.35 -13.50
C SER A 149 1.22 18.58 -15.00
N PRO A 150 1.17 19.86 -15.47
CA PRO A 150 1.26 20.19 -16.90
C PRO A 150 2.59 19.79 -17.54
N VAL A 151 3.66 19.68 -16.74
CA VAL A 151 4.99 19.31 -17.19
C VAL A 151 5.02 17.91 -17.80
N GLN A 152 4.45 16.92 -17.09
CA GLN A 152 4.39 15.55 -17.61
C GLN A 152 3.43 15.41 -18.81
N ARG A 153 2.38 16.24 -18.89
CA ARG A 153 1.53 16.31 -20.09
C ARG A 153 2.27 16.82 -21.32
N ARG A 154 3.27 17.67 -21.12
CA ARG A 154 4.07 18.24 -22.21
C ARG A 154 5.10 17.24 -22.75
N GLU A 155 5.76 16.51 -21.88
CA GLU A 155 6.69 15.43 -22.26
C GLU A 155 5.99 14.30 -23.03
N ARG A 156 4.77 13.98 -22.68
CA ARG A 156 3.96 12.95 -23.37
C ARG A 156 3.46 13.38 -24.76
N ARG A 157 3.50 14.70 -25.08
CA ARG A 157 3.09 15.25 -26.39
C ARG A 157 4.24 15.39 -27.38
N VAL A 158 5.48 15.17 -26.95
CA VAL A 158 6.61 15.13 -27.87
C VAL A 158 6.67 13.71 -28.44
N PRO A 159 6.29 13.49 -29.71
CA PRO A 159 6.52 12.20 -30.35
C PRO A 159 8.03 12.02 -30.46
N GLU A 160 8.55 10.87 -30.06
CA GLU A 160 9.90 10.44 -30.44
C GLU A 160 9.98 10.48 -31.96
N ARG A 161 10.57 11.57 -32.45
CA ARG A 161 11.00 11.65 -33.84
C ARG A 161 12.33 10.87 -33.93
N LEU A 162 12.24 9.63 -34.22
CA LEU A 162 13.30 8.83 -34.86
C LEU A 162 12.64 7.91 -35.87
#